data_b8c14dca2bed04093b225a0bab6648c6
#
_entry.id   b8c14dca2bed04093b225a0bab6648c6
#
_cell.length_a   1.000
_cell.length_b   1.000
_cell.length_c   1.000
_cell.angle_alpha   90.00
_cell.angle_beta   90.00
_cell.angle_gamma   90.00
#
_symmetry.space_group_name_H-M   'P 1'
#
loop_
_entity.id
_entity.type
_entity.pdbx_description
1 polymer ?
#
loop_
_entity_poly.entity_id
_entity_poly.type
_entity_poly.pdbx_seq_one_letter_code
_entity_poly.pdbx_strand_id
1 'polypeptide(L)'
;MVQYQPPQDWQQWVEWLSAGLHARNRWRLALIIMGMVFARGRRTVTTWLRAVGIGDDFADYYYFLQPLGRKSKALAERLLTLLLVRLETGQRLLLAVDDTPTKRYGPQVQGAGIHHTPTPGPADQKFLYGHIWVTLSLVLRHPRWGTIGLPLLGLLYVRLKDIAKIPQKHGWQFHTKLQL
;
A
#
# COMPACT_ATOMS: atom_id res chain seq x y z
N MET A 1 14.83 11.66 26.82
CA MET A 1 13.94 11.15 25.76
C MET A 1 13.01 10.13 26.38
N VAL A 2 11.70 10.33 26.30
CA VAL A 2 10.73 9.31 26.73
C VAL A 2 10.81 8.20 25.68
N GLN A 3 11.30 7.03 26.08
CA GLN A 3 11.36 5.87 25.22
C GLN A 3 9.94 5.34 25.07
N TYR A 4 9.31 5.62 23.92
CA TYR A 4 7.99 5.11 23.63
C TYR A 4 8.06 3.59 23.47
N GLN A 5 7.36 2.87 24.33
CA GLN A 5 7.14 1.43 24.17
C GLN A 5 5.78 1.23 23.51
N PRO A 6 5.74 0.62 22.33
CA PRO A 6 4.47 0.32 21.70
C PRO A 6 3.65 -0.67 22.56
N PRO A 7 2.30 -0.59 22.50
CA PRO A 7 1.45 -1.57 23.17
C PRO A 7 1.83 -3.01 22.80
N GLN A 8 1.63 -3.95 23.72
CA GLN A 8 1.99 -5.36 23.51
C GLN A 8 1.26 -5.95 22.28
N ASP A 9 0.00 -5.59 22.06
CA ASP A 9 -0.75 -5.99 20.89
C ASP A 9 -0.12 -5.52 19.57
N TRP A 10 0.44 -4.30 19.55
CA TRP A 10 1.15 -3.79 18.38
C TRP A 10 2.35 -4.64 18.02
N GLN A 11 3.15 -5.05 19.01
CA GLN A 11 4.30 -5.91 18.77
C GLN A 11 3.88 -7.24 18.18
N GLN A 12 2.86 -7.88 18.74
CA GLN A 12 2.30 -9.13 18.21
C GLN A 12 1.80 -8.98 16.76
N TRP A 13 1.11 -7.88 16.43
CA TRP A 13 0.62 -7.65 15.07
C TRP A 13 1.76 -7.47 14.07
N VAL A 14 2.79 -6.71 14.44
CA VAL A 14 3.95 -6.50 13.57
C VAL A 14 4.75 -7.79 13.41
N GLU A 15 4.93 -8.57 14.48
CA GLU A 15 5.56 -9.88 14.42
C GLU A 15 4.79 -10.83 13.49
N TRP A 16 3.47 -10.88 13.63
CA TRP A 16 2.62 -11.66 12.74
C TRP A 16 2.78 -11.24 11.29
N LEU A 17 2.64 -9.97 10.97
CA LEU A 17 2.78 -9.45 9.61
C LEU A 17 4.18 -9.70 9.04
N SER A 18 5.21 -9.53 9.85
CA SER A 18 6.61 -9.68 9.42
C SER A 18 7.09 -11.12 9.34
N ALA A 19 6.37 -12.09 9.90
CA ALA A 19 6.81 -13.50 9.97
C ALA A 19 7.10 -14.14 8.59
N GLY A 20 6.43 -13.66 7.52
CA GLY A 20 6.72 -14.04 6.13
C GLY A 20 7.97 -13.41 5.53
N LEU A 21 8.67 -12.55 6.27
CA LEU A 21 9.87 -11.85 5.83
C LEU A 21 11.12 -12.54 6.39
N HIS A 22 12.26 -12.28 5.73
CA HIS A 22 13.55 -12.74 6.24
C HIS A 22 13.83 -12.13 7.64
N ALA A 23 14.28 -12.96 8.58
CA ALA A 23 14.43 -12.57 9.99
C ALA A 23 15.22 -11.27 10.20
N ARG A 24 16.32 -11.08 9.46
CA ARG A 24 17.16 -9.85 9.53
C ARG A 24 16.40 -8.56 9.19
N ASN A 25 15.28 -8.65 8.48
CA ASN A 25 14.56 -7.50 7.95
C ASN A 25 13.22 -7.23 8.64
N ARG A 26 12.78 -8.10 9.56
CA ARG A 26 11.46 -7.99 10.20
C ARG A 26 11.31 -6.68 10.97
N TRP A 27 12.33 -6.27 11.69
CA TRP A 27 12.33 -5.04 12.47
C TRP A 27 12.17 -3.78 11.62
N ARG A 28 12.64 -3.78 10.35
CA ARG A 28 12.47 -2.66 9.42
C ARG A 28 11.00 -2.41 9.08
N LEU A 29 10.19 -3.48 8.97
CA LEU A 29 8.75 -3.33 8.74
C LEU A 29 8.09 -2.60 9.92
N ALA A 30 8.44 -2.96 11.15
CA ALA A 30 7.92 -2.29 12.34
C ALA A 30 8.19 -0.78 12.33
N LEU A 31 9.43 -0.38 12.03
CA LEU A 31 9.81 1.04 11.96
C LEU A 31 9.08 1.78 10.85
N ILE A 32 8.92 1.15 9.68
CA ILE A 32 8.18 1.77 8.56
C ILE A 32 6.70 1.97 8.95
N ILE A 33 6.03 0.96 9.54
CA ILE A 33 4.64 1.09 9.94
C ILE A 33 4.49 2.16 11.03
N MET A 34 5.36 2.17 12.05
CA MET A 34 5.37 3.25 13.05
C MET A 34 5.57 4.62 12.42
N GLY A 35 6.53 4.74 11.51
CA GLY A 35 6.78 5.97 10.78
C GLY A 35 5.58 6.44 9.97
N MET A 36 4.86 5.53 9.31
CA MET A 36 3.62 5.86 8.58
C MET A 36 2.53 6.43 9.49
N VAL A 37 2.43 5.92 10.73
CA VAL A 37 1.45 6.39 11.73
C VAL A 37 1.84 7.74 12.30
N PHE A 38 3.11 7.97 12.63
CA PHE A 38 3.57 9.17 13.33
C PHE A 38 4.06 10.30 12.42
N ALA A 39 4.33 10.03 11.15
CA ALA A 39 4.81 11.05 10.23
C ALA A 39 3.78 12.16 9.99
N ARG A 40 4.25 13.39 10.07
CA ARG A 40 3.47 14.60 9.72
C ARG A 40 3.96 15.16 8.38
N GLY A 41 3.02 15.68 7.58
CA GLY A 41 3.35 16.30 6.29
C GLY A 41 3.38 15.31 5.12
N ARG A 42 4.40 15.38 4.27
CA ARG A 42 4.49 14.55 3.06
C ARG A 42 4.61 13.06 3.41
N ARG A 43 3.78 12.23 2.79
CA ARG A 43 3.81 10.77 2.97
C ARG A 43 4.89 10.14 2.08
N THR A 44 6.15 10.29 2.48
CA THR A 44 7.31 9.70 1.82
C THR A 44 8.05 8.78 2.77
N VAL A 45 8.78 7.80 2.22
CA VAL A 45 9.58 6.87 3.02
C VAL A 45 10.55 7.60 3.95
N THR A 46 11.25 8.61 3.44
CA THR A 46 12.18 9.42 4.25
C THR A 46 11.48 10.15 5.39
N THR A 47 10.25 10.66 5.17
CA THR A 47 9.48 11.31 6.24
C THR A 47 9.05 10.29 7.30
N TRP A 48 8.67 9.08 6.91
CA TRP A 48 8.35 8.00 7.85
C TRP A 48 9.55 7.61 8.69
N LEU A 49 10.73 7.46 8.07
CA LEU A 49 11.95 7.08 8.76
C LEU A 49 12.40 8.17 9.74
N ARG A 50 12.34 9.43 9.33
CA ARG A 50 12.61 10.56 10.24
C ARG A 50 11.67 10.62 11.42
N ALA A 51 10.40 10.28 11.23
CA ALA A 51 9.42 10.27 12.33
C ALA A 51 9.72 9.24 13.43
N VAL A 52 10.51 8.21 13.11
CA VAL A 52 10.98 7.19 14.07
C VAL A 52 12.46 7.37 14.44
N GLY A 53 13.04 8.54 14.17
CA GLY A 53 14.39 8.90 14.60
C GLY A 53 15.52 8.46 13.67
N ILE A 54 15.21 7.98 12.46
CA ILE A 54 16.23 7.62 11.46
C ILE A 54 16.50 8.85 10.61
N GLY A 55 17.68 9.45 10.77
CA GLY A 55 18.11 10.68 10.08
C GLY A 55 18.85 10.46 8.77
N ASP A 56 19.50 9.32 8.62
CA ASP A 56 20.39 8.92 7.53
C ASP A 56 20.19 7.42 7.19
N ASP A 57 21.05 6.85 6.38
CA ASP A 57 21.02 5.44 5.97
C ASP A 57 19.69 4.96 5.36
N PHE A 58 19.01 5.85 4.66
CA PHE A 58 17.72 5.52 4.03
C PHE A 58 17.83 4.42 2.97
N ALA A 59 19.00 4.21 2.39
CA ALA A 59 19.23 3.24 1.31
C ALA A 59 18.81 1.83 1.72
N ASP A 60 19.14 1.40 2.93
CA ASP A 60 18.80 0.09 3.48
C ASP A 60 17.30 -0.17 3.50
N TYR A 61 16.51 0.86 3.76
CA TYR A 61 15.06 0.77 3.78
C TYR A 61 14.47 0.74 2.38
N TYR A 62 15.04 1.45 1.42
CA TYR A 62 14.65 1.33 0.02
C TYR A 62 14.98 -0.04 -0.54
N TYR A 63 16.16 -0.60 -0.22
CA TYR A 63 16.51 -1.99 -0.56
C TYR A 63 15.59 -3.01 0.10
N PHE A 64 15.10 -2.73 1.29
CA PHE A 64 14.10 -3.57 1.96
C PHE A 64 12.72 -3.48 1.29
N LEU A 65 12.27 -2.30 0.91
CA LEU A 65 10.95 -2.09 0.31
C LEU A 65 10.82 -2.72 -1.08
N GLN A 66 11.90 -2.77 -1.84
CA GLN A 66 11.89 -3.33 -3.20
C GLN A 66 11.44 -4.81 -3.24
N PRO A 67 12.04 -5.75 -2.47
CA PRO A 67 11.56 -7.13 -2.42
C PRO A 67 10.24 -7.28 -1.66
N LEU A 68 9.92 -6.35 -0.75
CA LEU A 68 8.66 -6.35 -0.03
C LEU A 68 7.46 -6.20 -0.97
N GLY A 69 7.58 -5.36 -2.00
CA GLY A 69 6.55 -5.19 -3.01
C GLY A 69 6.18 -6.49 -3.74
N ARG A 70 7.12 -7.40 -3.93
CA ARG A 70 6.87 -8.72 -4.53
C ARG A 70 6.08 -9.66 -3.60
N LYS A 71 6.03 -9.36 -2.31
CA LYS A 71 5.31 -10.13 -1.29
C LYS A 71 3.99 -9.48 -0.88
N SER A 72 3.52 -8.49 -1.62
CA SER A 72 2.32 -7.72 -1.29
C SER A 72 1.08 -8.61 -1.11
N LYS A 73 0.88 -9.61 -1.97
CA LYS A 73 -0.23 -10.56 -1.87
C LYS A 73 -0.16 -11.38 -0.56
N ALA A 74 1.00 -11.96 -0.25
CA ALA A 74 1.20 -12.71 0.99
C ALA A 74 1.03 -11.84 2.25
N LEU A 75 1.45 -10.58 2.20
CA LEU A 75 1.21 -9.64 3.29
C LEU A 75 -0.26 -9.28 3.42
N ALA A 76 -0.98 -9.11 2.30
CA ALA A 76 -2.42 -8.87 2.30
C ALA A 76 -3.21 -10.04 2.91
N GLU A 77 -2.86 -11.28 2.58
CA GLU A 77 -3.44 -12.48 3.19
C GLU A 77 -3.21 -12.53 4.70
N ARG A 78 -2.01 -12.22 5.15
CA ARG A 78 -1.69 -12.15 6.58
C ARG A 78 -2.45 -11.03 7.28
N LEU A 79 -2.56 -9.88 6.63
CA LEU A 79 -3.33 -8.74 7.15
C LEU A 79 -4.81 -9.12 7.25
N LEU A 80 -5.39 -9.74 6.22
CA LEU A 80 -6.76 -10.22 6.26
C LEU A 80 -6.99 -11.20 7.42
N THR A 81 -6.11 -12.19 7.59
CA THR A 81 -6.20 -13.15 8.69
C THR A 81 -6.16 -12.46 10.06
N LEU A 82 -5.25 -11.48 10.23
CA LEU A 82 -5.16 -10.68 11.45
C LEU A 82 -6.45 -9.91 11.74
N LEU A 83 -7.04 -9.31 10.71
CA LEU A 83 -8.29 -8.56 10.83
C LEU A 83 -9.47 -9.48 11.17
N LEU A 84 -9.58 -10.65 10.53
CA LEU A 84 -10.65 -11.61 10.77
C LEU A 84 -10.65 -12.19 12.19
N VAL A 85 -9.46 -12.36 12.78
CA VAL A 85 -9.32 -12.82 14.18
C VAL A 85 -9.72 -11.73 15.18
N ARG A 86 -9.59 -10.45 14.81
CA ARG A 86 -9.76 -9.31 15.73
C ARG A 86 -11.08 -8.58 15.57
N LEU A 87 -11.74 -8.74 14.43
CA LEU A 87 -12.96 -8.05 14.10
C LEU A 87 -14.12 -9.04 13.97
N GLU A 88 -15.27 -8.67 14.51
CA GLU A 88 -16.51 -9.39 14.30
C GLU A 88 -16.99 -9.14 12.85
N THR A 89 -16.63 -10.04 11.96
CA THR A 89 -16.93 -9.89 10.51
C THR A 89 -18.25 -10.52 10.09
N GLY A 90 -18.98 -11.14 11.01
CA GLY A 90 -20.19 -11.88 10.67
C GLY A 90 -19.93 -13.12 9.81
N GLN A 91 -20.99 -13.71 9.26
CA GLN A 91 -20.88 -14.94 8.44
C GLN A 91 -20.41 -14.70 7.01
N ARG A 92 -20.47 -13.47 6.51
CA ARG A 92 -20.12 -13.13 5.13
C ARG A 92 -19.09 -12.02 5.11
N LEU A 93 -18.03 -12.21 4.34
CA LEU A 93 -17.06 -11.16 4.06
C LEU A 93 -17.56 -10.31 2.90
N LEU A 94 -17.62 -9.02 3.11
CA LEU A 94 -17.90 -8.04 2.06
C LEU A 94 -16.59 -7.41 1.63
N LEU A 95 -16.25 -7.58 0.36
CA LEU A 95 -15.05 -7.00 -0.25
C LEU A 95 -15.47 -5.94 -1.26
N ALA A 96 -14.76 -4.83 -1.29
CA ALA A 96 -14.91 -3.79 -2.29
C ALA A 96 -13.64 -3.67 -3.13
N VAL A 97 -13.82 -3.50 -4.42
CA VAL A 97 -12.74 -3.19 -5.38
C VAL A 97 -12.98 -1.79 -5.92
N ASP A 98 -11.96 -0.95 -5.84
CA ASP A 98 -12.01 0.42 -6.35
C ASP A 98 -10.72 0.78 -7.06
N ASP A 99 -10.78 1.75 -7.98
CA ASP A 99 -9.61 2.24 -8.68
C ASP A 99 -9.31 3.70 -8.34
N THR A 100 -8.07 3.93 -7.91
CA THR A 100 -7.61 5.25 -7.50
C THR A 100 -6.54 5.78 -8.45
N PRO A 101 -6.79 6.88 -9.15
CA PRO A 101 -5.79 7.54 -9.98
C PRO A 101 -4.78 8.29 -9.12
N THR A 102 -3.49 8.17 -9.48
CA THR A 102 -2.40 8.87 -8.80
C THR A 102 -1.58 9.64 -9.82
N LYS A 103 -1.62 10.95 -9.76
CA LYS A 103 -0.88 11.83 -10.66
C LYS A 103 0.63 11.57 -10.59
N ARG A 104 1.27 11.55 -11.75
CA ARG A 104 2.72 11.42 -11.90
C ARG A 104 3.25 12.53 -12.78
N TYR A 105 4.54 12.80 -12.65
CA TYR A 105 5.25 13.81 -13.40
C TYR A 105 6.48 13.18 -14.05
N GLY A 106 6.79 13.65 -15.25
CA GLY A 106 7.94 13.17 -16.00
C GLY A 106 7.63 12.08 -17.04
N PRO A 107 8.36 12.08 -18.17
CA PRO A 107 8.05 11.23 -19.33
C PRO A 107 8.47 9.75 -19.15
N GLN A 108 9.35 9.46 -18.18
CA GLN A 108 9.95 8.12 -18.01
C GLN A 108 9.38 7.33 -16.82
N VAL A 109 8.15 7.66 -16.40
CA VAL A 109 7.51 6.91 -15.30
C VAL A 109 6.91 5.63 -15.85
N GLN A 110 7.52 4.48 -15.51
CA GLN A 110 7.07 3.17 -15.99
C GLN A 110 5.63 2.89 -15.57
N GLY A 111 4.83 2.38 -16.51
CA GLY A 111 3.43 2.03 -16.28
C GLY A 111 2.48 3.23 -16.16
N ALA A 112 2.99 4.46 -16.21
CA ALA A 112 2.14 5.64 -16.24
C ALA A 112 1.52 5.86 -17.62
N GLY A 113 0.31 6.41 -17.62
CA GLY A 113 -0.41 6.73 -18.84
C GLY A 113 -1.43 7.84 -18.62
N ILE A 114 -2.09 8.27 -19.71
CA ILE A 114 -3.19 9.23 -19.62
C ILE A 114 -4.48 8.46 -19.37
N HIS A 115 -5.13 8.72 -18.26
CA HIS A 115 -6.36 8.09 -17.81
C HIS A 115 -7.49 9.12 -17.75
N HIS A 116 -8.71 8.69 -18.08
CA HIS A 116 -9.90 9.49 -17.83
C HIS A 116 -10.20 9.51 -16.32
N THR A 117 -10.42 10.69 -15.77
CA THR A 117 -10.79 10.89 -14.36
C THR A 117 -12.25 11.23 -14.28
N PRO A 118 -13.12 10.32 -13.83
CA PRO A 118 -14.56 10.57 -13.74
C PRO A 118 -14.92 11.53 -12.59
N THR A 119 -14.04 11.69 -11.60
CA THR A 119 -14.27 12.57 -10.46
C THR A 119 -13.86 13.99 -10.83
N PRO A 120 -14.78 14.96 -10.80
CA PRO A 120 -14.45 16.36 -11.00
C PRO A 120 -13.47 16.81 -9.89
N GLY A 121 -12.28 17.23 -10.29
CA GLY A 121 -11.33 17.88 -9.40
C GLY A 121 -11.50 19.40 -9.45
N PRO A 122 -10.84 20.15 -8.56
CA PRO A 122 -10.86 21.61 -8.56
C PRO A 122 -10.41 22.26 -9.87
N ALA A 123 -9.84 21.49 -10.79
CA ALA A 123 -9.26 21.94 -12.05
C ALA A 123 -10.01 21.43 -13.31
N ASP A 124 -11.20 20.85 -13.20
CA ASP A 124 -11.99 20.29 -14.29
C ASP A 124 -11.21 19.41 -15.29
N GLN A 125 -10.13 18.80 -14.85
CA GLN A 125 -9.27 17.98 -15.67
C GLN A 125 -9.93 16.61 -15.93
N LYS A 126 -10.49 16.44 -17.11
CA LYS A 126 -11.07 15.16 -17.56
C LYS A 126 -10.02 14.03 -17.71
N PHE A 127 -8.75 14.40 -17.80
CA PHE A 127 -7.66 13.45 -18.01
C PHE A 127 -6.53 13.69 -17.02
N LEU A 128 -5.92 12.60 -16.56
CA LEU A 128 -4.79 12.59 -15.64
C LEU A 128 -3.66 11.74 -16.25
N TYR A 129 -2.45 12.29 -16.28
CA TYR A 129 -1.26 11.48 -16.52
C TYR A 129 -0.78 10.89 -15.20
N GLY A 130 -0.70 9.56 -15.13
CA GLY A 130 -0.30 8.90 -13.89
C GLY A 130 -0.53 7.40 -13.86
N HIS A 131 -0.65 6.87 -12.66
CA HIS A 131 -0.95 5.48 -12.38
C HIS A 131 -2.41 5.30 -11.94
N ILE A 132 -2.96 4.14 -12.24
CA ILE A 132 -4.20 3.66 -11.63
C ILE A 132 -3.86 2.51 -10.67
N TRP A 133 -4.25 2.66 -9.43
CA TRP A 133 -4.14 1.60 -8.43
C TRP A 133 -5.50 0.95 -8.22
N VAL A 134 -5.57 -0.35 -8.41
CA VAL A 134 -6.76 -1.14 -8.06
C VAL A 134 -6.59 -1.60 -6.63
N THR A 135 -7.49 -1.19 -5.76
CA THR A 135 -7.45 -1.45 -4.32
C THR A 135 -8.55 -2.42 -3.92
N LEU A 136 -8.18 -3.52 -3.29
CA LEU A 136 -9.09 -4.44 -2.61
C LEU A 136 -9.21 -4.04 -1.15
N SER A 137 -10.44 -3.88 -0.66
CA SER A 137 -10.71 -3.49 0.73
C SER A 137 -11.70 -4.44 1.38
N LEU A 138 -11.48 -4.75 2.67
CA LEU A 138 -12.49 -5.38 3.52
C LEU A 138 -13.47 -4.31 4.00
N VAL A 139 -14.75 -4.53 3.74
CA VAL A 139 -15.82 -3.60 4.14
C VAL A 139 -16.44 -4.07 5.45
N LEU A 140 -16.48 -3.18 6.43
CA LEU A 140 -16.99 -3.45 7.77
C LEU A 140 -17.99 -2.37 8.20
N ARG A 141 -18.90 -2.73 9.10
CA ARG A 141 -19.73 -1.78 9.83
C ARG A 141 -19.06 -1.44 11.16
N HIS A 142 -18.75 -0.17 11.35
CA HIS A 142 -18.23 0.35 12.61
C HIS A 142 -19.33 1.13 13.35
N PRO A 143 -19.56 0.89 14.66
CA PRO A 143 -20.66 1.51 15.41
C PRO A 143 -20.66 3.04 15.38
N ARG A 144 -19.48 3.66 15.40
CA ARG A 144 -19.31 5.12 15.43
C ARG A 144 -19.19 5.74 14.02
N TRP A 145 -18.53 5.03 13.09
CA TRP A 145 -18.13 5.60 11.79
C TRP A 145 -18.97 5.06 10.62
N GLY A 146 -19.94 4.22 10.87
CA GLY A 146 -20.76 3.61 9.82
C GLY A 146 -19.97 2.59 9.00
N THR A 147 -20.15 2.58 7.70
CA THR A 147 -19.44 1.66 6.81
C THR A 147 -18.03 2.17 6.53
N ILE A 148 -17.02 1.34 6.79
CA ILE A 148 -15.62 1.63 6.55
C ILE A 148 -14.99 0.56 5.66
N GLY A 149 -14.07 0.97 4.78
CA GLY A 149 -13.24 0.08 3.98
C GLY A 149 -11.83 0.01 4.56
N LEU A 150 -11.35 -1.18 4.89
CA LEU A 150 -9.97 -1.42 5.31
C LEU A 150 -9.15 -1.91 4.12
N PRO A 151 -8.21 -1.13 3.57
CA PRO A 151 -7.41 -1.53 2.42
C PRO A 151 -6.55 -2.77 2.74
N LEU A 152 -6.63 -3.79 1.91
CA LEU A 152 -5.85 -5.02 2.04
C LEU A 152 -4.72 -5.08 1.04
N LEU A 153 -5.02 -4.77 -0.22
CA LEU A 153 -4.09 -4.93 -1.34
C LEU A 153 -4.30 -3.80 -2.34
N GLY A 154 -3.20 -3.23 -2.82
CA GLY A 154 -3.18 -2.31 -3.94
C GLY A 154 -2.30 -2.85 -5.05
N LEU A 155 -2.84 -2.97 -6.27
CA LEU A 155 -2.12 -3.44 -7.45
C LEU A 155 -2.13 -2.36 -8.54
N LEU A 156 -1.01 -2.24 -9.25
CA LEU A 156 -0.88 -1.28 -10.33
C LEU A 156 -1.55 -1.81 -11.59
N TYR A 157 -2.55 -1.08 -12.08
CA TYR A 157 -3.15 -1.33 -13.38
C TYR A 157 -2.35 -0.61 -14.48
N VAL A 158 -1.92 -1.36 -15.50
CA VAL A 158 -1.23 -0.81 -16.66
C VAL A 158 -2.02 -1.18 -17.92
N ARG A 159 -2.36 -0.17 -18.74
CA ARG A 159 -3.08 -0.41 -20.00
C ARG A 159 -2.23 -1.22 -20.98
N LEU A 160 -2.88 -2.03 -21.78
CA LEU A 160 -2.21 -2.87 -22.80
C LEU A 160 -1.22 -2.06 -23.67
N LYS A 161 -1.61 -0.89 -24.14
CA LYS A 161 -0.76 0.00 -24.96
C LYS A 161 0.46 0.57 -24.23
N ASP A 162 0.41 0.62 -22.90
CA ASP A 162 1.52 1.16 -22.09
C ASP A 162 2.45 0.04 -21.62
N ILE A 163 2.00 -1.21 -21.58
CA ILE A 163 2.86 -2.38 -21.29
C ILE A 163 3.96 -2.52 -22.32
N ALA A 164 3.67 -2.28 -23.59
CA ALA A 164 4.65 -2.33 -24.66
C ALA A 164 5.85 -1.38 -24.46
N LYS A 165 5.67 -0.32 -23.64
CA LYS A 165 6.70 0.65 -23.31
C LYS A 165 7.57 0.24 -22.10
N ILE A 166 7.15 -0.81 -21.38
CA ILE A 166 7.88 -1.32 -20.21
C ILE A 166 8.93 -2.31 -20.68
N PRO A 167 10.18 -2.23 -20.20
CA PRO A 167 11.20 -3.21 -20.55
C PRO A 167 10.76 -4.64 -20.23
N GLN A 168 10.83 -5.54 -21.20
CA GLN A 168 10.37 -6.93 -21.11
C GLN A 168 11.02 -7.73 -19.96
N LYS A 169 12.21 -7.35 -19.52
CA LYS A 169 12.90 -7.95 -18.35
C LYS A 169 12.07 -7.92 -17.05
N HIS A 170 11.02 -7.11 -17.00
CA HIS A 170 10.15 -7.02 -15.83
C HIS A 170 8.98 -8.00 -15.84
N GLY A 171 8.77 -8.75 -16.93
CA GLY A 171 7.74 -9.79 -17.02
C GLY A 171 6.30 -9.27 -16.86
N TRP A 172 6.05 -8.02 -17.25
CA TRP A 172 4.71 -7.44 -17.16
C TRP A 172 3.75 -8.13 -18.14
N GLN A 173 2.60 -8.57 -17.60
CA GLN A 173 1.49 -9.10 -18.38
C GLN A 173 0.28 -8.20 -18.23
N PHE A 174 -0.55 -8.14 -19.28
CA PHE A 174 -1.80 -7.40 -19.21
C PHE A 174 -2.82 -8.17 -18.37
N HIS A 175 -3.42 -7.46 -17.44
CA HIS A 175 -4.59 -7.89 -16.68
C HIS A 175 -5.64 -6.77 -16.72
N THR A 176 -6.91 -7.16 -16.85
CA THR A 176 -8.00 -6.21 -16.63
C THR A 176 -8.06 -5.84 -15.13
N LYS A 177 -8.77 -4.76 -14.78
CA LYS A 177 -8.90 -4.34 -13.38
C LYS A 177 -9.53 -5.42 -12.48
N LEU A 178 -10.38 -6.28 -13.03
CA LEU A 178 -11.03 -7.38 -12.31
C LEU A 178 -10.20 -8.67 -12.26
N GLN A 179 -9.13 -8.75 -13.03
CA GLN A 179 -8.20 -9.89 -13.02
C GLN A 179 -6.98 -9.66 -12.12
N LEU A 180 -6.77 -8.43 -11.64
CA LEU A 180 -5.71 -8.10 -10.69
C LEU A 180 -6.07 -8.58 -9.30
#